data_e5f2587229c632efb1c586f9a07869e8
#
_entry.id   e5f2587229c632efb1c586f9a07869e8
#
_cell.length_a   1.000
_cell.length_b   1.000
_cell.length_c   1.000
_cell.angle_alpha   90.00
_cell.angle_beta   90.00
_cell.angle_gamma   90.00
#
_symmetry.space_group_name_H-M   'P 1'
#
loop_
_entity.id
_entity.type
_entity.pdbx_description
1 polymer ?
#
loop_
_entity_poly.entity_id
_entity_poly.type
_entity_poly.pdbx_seq_one_letter_code
_entity_poly.pdbx_strand_id
1 'polypeptide(L)'
;MVEQTAAERGAVDILVNNAGIQHVAPIGEFPDDKWDAILAINLSAAFHAIKAVVPGMQERRWGRIVNIASAHGLVASTGKAAYVAAKHGVVGLTKVVALELANDGVTCNAICPGWVDTPLVERQVEAQAREAGMAVDQVRDELLREKQPMLAFTTPEEIGALAVFLCSDAAATMTGTALPIDGGWTAQ
;
A
#
# COMPACT_ATOMS: atom_id res chain seq x y z
N MET A 1 8.77 -16.96 7.76
CA MET A 1 8.16 -16.86 6.42
C MET A 1 9.23 -16.72 5.33
N VAL A 2 9.98 -15.61 5.20
CA VAL A 2 10.97 -15.41 4.13
C VAL A 2 12.04 -16.52 4.11
N GLU A 3 12.67 -16.81 5.23
CA GLU A 3 13.67 -17.90 5.35
C GLU A 3 13.10 -19.27 4.95
N GLN A 4 11.88 -19.56 5.39
CA GLN A 4 11.21 -20.81 5.02
C GLN A 4 10.94 -20.86 3.51
N THR A 5 10.42 -19.76 2.92
CA THR A 5 10.19 -19.70 1.47
C THR A 5 11.49 -19.88 0.68
N ALA A 6 12.57 -19.23 1.11
CA ALA A 6 13.88 -19.38 0.48
C ALA A 6 14.41 -20.82 0.61
N ALA A 7 14.25 -21.46 1.75
CA ALA A 7 14.65 -22.85 1.96
C ALA A 7 13.85 -23.85 1.09
N GLU A 8 12.55 -23.59 0.88
CA GLU A 8 11.66 -24.49 0.11
C GLU A 8 11.71 -24.22 -1.41
N ARG A 9 11.98 -22.97 -1.84
CA ARG A 9 11.86 -22.53 -3.23
C ARG A 9 13.17 -22.01 -3.83
N GLY A 10 14.25 -21.95 -3.05
CA GLY A 10 15.56 -21.51 -3.48
C GLY A 10 15.81 -20.01 -3.31
N ALA A 11 14.80 -19.15 -3.53
CA ALA A 11 14.95 -17.70 -3.41
C ALA A 11 13.60 -16.99 -3.25
N VAL A 12 13.66 -15.71 -2.82
CA VAL A 12 12.57 -14.74 -2.96
C VAL A 12 13.07 -13.62 -3.87
N ASP A 13 12.59 -13.60 -5.09
CA ASP A 13 13.02 -12.65 -6.13
C ASP A 13 12.10 -11.42 -6.18
N ILE A 14 10.82 -11.61 -5.86
CA ILE A 14 9.81 -10.55 -5.83
C ILE A 14 9.16 -10.54 -4.45
N LEU A 15 9.14 -9.35 -3.81
CA LEU A 15 8.43 -9.11 -2.56
C LEU A 15 7.30 -8.11 -2.79
N VAL A 16 6.07 -8.52 -2.50
CA VAL A 16 4.90 -7.61 -2.49
C VAL A 16 4.41 -7.46 -1.05
N ASN A 17 4.60 -6.29 -0.46
CA ASN A 17 4.06 -5.94 0.85
C ASN A 17 2.65 -5.39 0.69
N ASN A 18 1.64 -6.25 0.84
CA ASN A 18 0.23 -5.92 0.63
C ASN A 18 -0.61 -5.98 1.91
N ALA A 19 -0.13 -6.61 2.97
CA ALA A 19 -0.87 -6.70 4.23
C ALA A 19 -1.22 -5.32 4.79
N GLY A 20 -2.46 -5.14 5.24
CA GLY A 20 -2.88 -3.87 5.81
C GLY A 20 -4.21 -3.96 6.54
N ILE A 21 -4.33 -3.16 7.60
CA ILE A 21 -5.55 -2.97 8.37
C ILE A 21 -5.82 -1.48 8.55
N GLN A 22 -7.06 -1.14 8.89
CA GLN A 22 -7.48 0.23 9.14
C GLN A 22 -8.43 0.30 10.34
N HIS A 23 -8.37 1.43 11.05
CA HIS A 23 -9.35 1.86 12.02
C HIS A 23 -9.61 3.36 11.83
N VAL A 24 -10.84 3.80 12.04
CA VAL A 24 -11.26 5.20 11.89
C VAL A 24 -11.78 5.69 13.24
N ALA A 25 -11.17 6.75 13.77
CA ALA A 25 -11.61 7.46 14.97
C ALA A 25 -11.00 8.86 14.99
N PRO A 26 -11.64 9.86 15.64
CA PRO A 26 -11.01 11.16 15.92
C PRO A 26 -9.72 10.98 16.70
N ILE A 27 -8.76 11.91 16.51
CA ILE A 27 -7.41 11.78 17.13
C ILE A 27 -7.47 11.67 18.65
N GLY A 28 -8.38 12.38 19.31
CA GLY A 28 -8.53 12.35 20.78
C GLY A 28 -9.20 11.09 21.32
N GLU A 29 -9.80 10.28 20.45
CA GLU A 29 -10.52 9.04 20.79
C GLU A 29 -9.88 7.81 20.13
N PHE A 30 -8.75 7.99 19.42
CA PHE A 30 -8.11 6.91 18.70
C PHE A 30 -7.49 5.90 19.66
N PRO A 31 -7.91 4.60 19.65
CA PRO A 31 -7.41 3.62 20.60
C PRO A 31 -5.92 3.30 20.38
N ASP A 32 -5.12 3.30 21.46
CA ASP A 32 -3.67 3.04 21.40
C ASP A 32 -3.36 1.64 20.82
N ASP A 33 -4.14 0.63 21.18
CA ASP A 33 -3.99 -0.73 20.65
C ASP A 33 -4.20 -0.79 19.13
N LYS A 34 -5.10 0.03 18.59
CA LYS A 34 -5.34 0.13 17.14
C LYS A 34 -4.22 0.89 16.44
N TRP A 35 -3.69 1.93 17.08
CA TRP A 35 -2.51 2.64 16.59
C TRP A 35 -1.33 1.68 16.46
N ASP A 36 -0.99 0.97 17.52
CA ASP A 36 0.13 0.02 17.54
C ASP A 36 -0.03 -1.10 16.52
N ALA A 37 -1.21 -1.70 16.44
CA ALA A 37 -1.50 -2.76 15.49
C ALA A 37 -1.38 -2.27 14.03
N ILE A 38 -1.87 -1.07 13.72
CA ILE A 38 -1.77 -0.50 12.37
C ILE A 38 -0.32 -0.22 12.01
N LEU A 39 0.48 0.37 12.88
CA LEU A 39 1.90 0.59 12.61
C LEU A 39 2.67 -0.73 12.46
N ALA A 40 2.38 -1.71 13.30
CA ALA A 40 3.02 -3.03 13.23
C ALA A 40 2.76 -3.72 11.89
N ILE A 41 1.51 -3.74 11.45
CA ILE A 41 1.10 -4.47 10.23
C ILE A 41 1.39 -3.67 8.97
N ASN A 42 1.02 -2.36 8.94
CA ASN A 42 1.09 -1.59 7.70
C ASN A 42 2.49 -1.01 7.42
N LEU A 43 3.36 -0.90 8.43
CA LEU A 43 4.69 -0.30 8.27
C LEU A 43 5.80 -1.25 8.70
N SER A 44 5.80 -1.67 9.98
CA SER A 44 6.93 -2.46 10.53
C SER A 44 7.08 -3.81 9.83
N ALA A 45 5.97 -4.47 9.46
CA ALA A 45 6.01 -5.74 8.73
C ALA A 45 6.70 -5.59 7.36
N ALA A 46 6.44 -4.49 6.63
CA ALA A 46 7.12 -4.20 5.37
C ALA A 46 8.63 -4.05 5.57
N PHE A 47 9.06 -3.29 6.59
CA PHE A 47 10.48 -3.17 6.94
C PHE A 47 11.12 -4.54 7.23
N HIS A 48 10.48 -5.36 8.06
CA HIS A 48 11.03 -6.68 8.41
C HIS A 48 11.12 -7.62 7.20
N ALA A 49 10.11 -7.62 6.33
CA ALA A 49 10.13 -8.42 5.12
C ALA A 49 11.22 -7.96 4.14
N ILE A 50 11.35 -6.65 3.91
CA ILE A 50 12.41 -6.07 3.07
C ILE A 50 13.78 -6.45 3.62
N LYS A 51 14.04 -6.22 4.91
CA LYS A 51 15.30 -6.57 5.56
C LYS A 51 15.67 -8.04 5.37
N ALA A 52 14.69 -8.93 5.37
CA ALA A 52 14.91 -10.36 5.24
C ALA A 52 15.23 -10.81 3.80
N VAL A 53 14.71 -10.12 2.75
CA VAL A 53 14.94 -10.51 1.35
C VAL A 53 16.15 -9.83 0.71
N VAL A 54 16.52 -8.64 1.18
CA VAL A 54 17.57 -7.78 0.57
C VAL A 54 18.91 -8.51 0.41
N PRO A 55 19.47 -9.23 1.41
CA PRO A 55 20.78 -9.88 1.22
C PRO A 55 20.80 -10.86 0.03
N GLY A 56 19.77 -11.68 -0.10
CA GLY A 56 19.68 -12.62 -1.22
C GLY A 56 19.43 -11.93 -2.58
N MET A 57 18.68 -10.85 -2.62
CA MET A 57 18.49 -10.06 -3.84
C MET A 57 19.80 -9.38 -4.29
N GLN A 58 20.56 -8.82 -3.35
CA GLN A 58 21.87 -8.22 -3.63
C GLN A 58 22.89 -9.25 -4.16
N GLU A 59 22.95 -10.44 -3.55
CA GLU A 59 23.82 -11.53 -4.00
C GLU A 59 23.53 -11.94 -5.45
N ARG A 60 22.24 -12.04 -5.81
CA ARG A 60 21.82 -12.40 -7.17
C ARG A 60 21.83 -11.23 -8.15
N ARG A 61 22.07 -10.00 -7.67
CA ARG A 61 22.04 -8.77 -8.47
C ARG A 61 20.70 -8.58 -9.19
N TRP A 62 19.62 -9.05 -8.58
CA TRP A 62 18.27 -8.93 -9.08
C TRP A 62 17.25 -9.03 -7.96
N GLY A 63 16.28 -8.12 -7.96
CA GLY A 63 15.13 -8.16 -7.05
C GLY A 63 14.10 -7.09 -7.37
N ARG A 64 12.85 -7.33 -6.98
CA ARG A 64 11.74 -6.39 -7.13
C ARG A 64 10.95 -6.31 -5.84
N ILE A 65 10.83 -5.10 -5.31
CA ILE A 65 10.08 -4.83 -4.09
C ILE A 65 8.94 -3.88 -4.44
N VAL A 66 7.71 -4.32 -4.19
CA VAL A 66 6.51 -3.53 -4.42
C VAL A 66 5.75 -3.37 -3.10
N ASN A 67 5.62 -2.14 -2.63
CA ASN A 67 4.88 -1.82 -1.42
C ASN A 67 3.50 -1.28 -1.79
N ILE A 68 2.42 -1.92 -1.36
CA ILE A 68 1.07 -1.39 -1.52
C ILE A 68 0.83 -0.35 -0.43
N ALA A 69 1.08 0.91 -0.80
CA ALA A 69 0.82 2.07 0.05
C ALA A 69 -0.68 2.47 0.02
N SER A 70 -0.99 3.69 -0.37
CA SER A 70 -2.33 4.26 -0.53
C SER A 70 -2.19 5.70 -1.05
N ALA A 71 -3.24 6.30 -1.58
CA ALA A 71 -3.37 7.75 -1.71
C ALA A 71 -3.09 8.44 -0.36
N HIS A 72 -3.46 7.80 0.76
CA HIS A 72 -3.11 8.24 2.12
C HIS A 72 -1.61 8.12 2.49
N GLY A 73 -0.77 7.69 1.61
CA GLY A 73 0.69 7.84 1.70
C GLY A 73 1.19 9.14 1.07
N LEU A 74 0.32 9.89 0.40
CA LEU A 74 0.60 11.14 -0.31
C LEU A 74 -0.21 12.32 0.26
N VAL A 75 -1.45 12.07 0.69
CA VAL A 75 -2.38 13.03 1.29
C VAL A 75 -3.00 12.47 2.55
N ALA A 76 -3.75 13.29 3.30
CA ALA A 76 -4.41 12.86 4.54
C ALA A 76 -5.94 12.91 4.44
N SER A 77 -6.60 12.23 5.38
CA SER A 77 -8.02 12.37 5.68
C SER A 77 -8.23 12.34 7.20
N THR A 78 -9.27 13.00 7.68
CA THR A 78 -9.65 12.99 9.09
C THR A 78 -9.96 11.57 9.57
N GLY A 79 -9.73 11.31 10.86
CA GLY A 79 -10.06 10.04 11.51
C GLY A 79 -9.12 8.87 11.16
N LYS A 80 -8.08 9.06 10.38
CA LYS A 80 -7.19 7.98 9.90
C LYS A 80 -5.74 8.14 10.36
N ALA A 81 -5.51 8.65 11.57
CA ALA A 81 -4.18 9.04 12.06
C ALA A 81 -3.11 7.95 11.87
N ALA A 82 -3.33 6.74 12.42
CA ALA A 82 -2.37 5.65 12.33
C ALA A 82 -2.16 5.16 10.88
N TYR A 83 -3.24 5.06 10.12
CA TYR A 83 -3.17 4.60 8.72
C TYR A 83 -2.40 5.57 7.84
N VAL A 84 -2.68 6.87 7.93
CA VAL A 84 -1.97 7.92 7.20
C VAL A 84 -0.49 7.93 7.59
N ALA A 85 -0.17 7.88 8.89
CA ALA A 85 1.20 7.83 9.37
C ALA A 85 1.96 6.61 8.82
N ALA A 86 1.35 5.41 8.90
CA ALA A 86 1.93 4.18 8.38
C ALA A 86 2.17 4.22 6.88
N LYS A 87 1.19 4.70 6.09
CA LYS A 87 1.29 4.73 4.63
C LYS A 87 2.28 5.79 4.12
N HIS A 88 2.40 6.95 4.78
CA HIS A 88 3.50 7.90 4.54
C HIS A 88 4.85 7.27 4.91
N GLY A 89 4.92 6.54 6.03
CA GLY A 89 6.12 5.81 6.44
C GLY A 89 6.57 4.77 5.40
N VAL A 90 5.64 4.02 4.81
CA VAL A 90 5.93 3.06 3.73
C VAL A 90 6.48 3.75 2.48
N VAL A 91 5.93 4.90 2.10
CA VAL A 91 6.46 5.69 0.97
C VAL A 91 7.88 6.19 1.28
N GLY A 92 8.12 6.65 2.51
CA GLY A 92 9.46 7.04 2.97
C GLY A 92 10.44 5.85 2.96
N LEU A 93 10.04 4.70 3.51
CA LEU A 93 10.83 3.46 3.49
C LEU A 93 11.16 3.02 2.06
N THR A 94 10.20 3.09 1.14
CA THR A 94 10.40 2.78 -0.29
C THR A 94 11.55 3.58 -0.88
N LYS A 95 11.61 4.89 -0.60
CA LYS A 95 12.65 5.78 -1.13
C LYS A 95 14.04 5.43 -0.57
N VAL A 96 14.13 5.16 0.74
CA VAL A 96 15.40 4.78 1.37
C VAL A 96 15.92 3.48 0.77
N VAL A 97 15.09 2.45 0.70
CA VAL A 97 15.46 1.14 0.14
C VAL A 97 15.87 1.26 -1.33
N ALA A 98 15.17 2.06 -2.12
CA ALA A 98 15.51 2.31 -3.51
C ALA A 98 16.91 2.95 -3.68
N LEU A 99 17.25 3.93 -2.84
CA LEU A 99 18.54 4.61 -2.87
C LEU A 99 19.68 3.67 -2.46
N GLU A 100 19.47 2.88 -1.40
CA GLU A 100 20.49 1.94 -0.90
C GLU A 100 20.78 0.81 -1.90
N LEU A 101 19.77 0.38 -2.68
CA LEU A 101 19.87 -0.75 -3.60
C LEU A 101 20.03 -0.35 -5.07
N ALA A 102 20.18 0.95 -5.37
CA ALA A 102 20.18 1.49 -6.73
C ALA A 102 21.22 0.84 -7.68
N ASN A 103 22.34 0.38 -7.13
CA ASN A 103 23.42 -0.24 -7.90
C ASN A 103 23.45 -1.78 -7.79
N ASP A 104 22.47 -2.37 -7.11
CA ASP A 104 22.43 -3.81 -6.83
C ASP A 104 21.49 -4.61 -7.75
N GLY A 105 20.91 -3.94 -8.76
CA GLY A 105 19.94 -4.56 -9.66
C GLY A 105 18.56 -4.78 -9.01
N VAL A 106 18.32 -4.16 -7.85
CA VAL A 106 17.08 -4.27 -7.07
C VAL A 106 16.30 -2.97 -7.16
N THR A 107 15.00 -3.05 -7.45
CA THR A 107 14.13 -1.88 -7.42
C THR A 107 13.12 -1.97 -6.27
N CYS A 108 12.76 -0.82 -5.71
CA CYS A 108 11.76 -0.71 -4.66
C CYS A 108 10.78 0.43 -5.01
N ASN A 109 9.50 0.11 -5.20
CA ASN A 109 8.48 1.08 -5.59
C ASN A 109 7.23 0.93 -4.72
N ALA A 110 6.45 2.00 -4.58
CA ALA A 110 5.17 2.01 -3.90
C ALA A 110 4.04 2.23 -4.91
N ILE A 111 2.99 1.44 -4.83
CA ILE A 111 1.71 1.69 -5.49
C ILE A 111 0.81 2.38 -4.48
N CYS A 112 0.16 3.48 -4.89
CA CYS A 112 -0.67 4.32 -4.04
C CYS A 112 -2.14 4.33 -4.55
N PRO A 113 -2.94 3.29 -4.25
CA PRO A 113 -4.31 3.23 -4.70
C PRO A 113 -5.20 4.27 -4.02
N GLY A 114 -6.22 4.74 -4.74
CA GLY A 114 -7.38 5.41 -4.18
C GLY A 114 -8.36 4.42 -3.55
N TRP A 115 -9.65 4.57 -3.86
CA TRP A 115 -10.68 3.60 -3.48
C TRP A 115 -10.57 2.35 -4.33
N VAL A 116 -10.39 1.20 -3.68
CA VAL A 116 -10.26 -0.11 -4.34
C VAL A 116 -11.48 -0.96 -3.99
N ASP A 117 -12.05 -1.62 -4.99
CA ASP A 117 -13.18 -2.53 -4.82
C ASP A 117 -12.74 -3.81 -4.11
N THR A 118 -12.80 -3.80 -2.79
CA THR A 118 -12.31 -4.87 -1.91
C THR A 118 -13.26 -5.12 -0.76
N PRO A 119 -13.24 -6.32 -0.16
CA PRO A 119 -14.03 -6.60 1.05
C PRO A 119 -13.72 -5.66 2.23
N LEU A 120 -12.56 -5.03 2.26
CA LEU A 120 -12.21 -4.04 3.29
C LEU A 120 -13.03 -2.76 3.11
N VAL A 121 -13.08 -2.25 1.87
CA VAL A 121 -13.84 -1.04 1.53
C VAL A 121 -15.34 -1.32 1.61
N GLU A 122 -15.79 -2.48 1.16
CA GLU A 122 -17.20 -2.87 1.23
C GLU A 122 -17.71 -2.86 2.66
N ARG A 123 -16.99 -3.46 3.62
CA ARG A 123 -17.36 -3.41 5.04
C ARG A 123 -17.40 -1.97 5.59
N GLN A 124 -16.52 -1.08 5.13
CA GLN A 124 -16.54 0.33 5.52
C GLN A 124 -17.79 1.02 4.98
N VAL A 125 -18.11 0.82 3.71
CA VAL A 125 -19.32 1.37 3.06
C VAL A 125 -20.59 0.89 3.75
N GLU A 126 -20.71 -0.42 4.01
CA GLU A 126 -21.85 -0.99 4.73
C GLU A 126 -22.01 -0.43 6.15
N ALA A 127 -20.90 -0.21 6.86
CA ALA A 127 -20.93 0.39 8.20
C ALA A 127 -21.46 1.84 8.13
N GLN A 128 -20.95 2.65 7.20
CA GLN A 128 -21.40 4.02 6.98
C GLN A 128 -22.86 4.09 6.53
N ALA A 129 -23.29 3.20 5.63
CA ALA A 129 -24.67 3.12 5.17
C ALA A 129 -25.64 2.85 6.32
N ARG A 130 -25.30 1.93 7.21
CA ARG A 130 -26.11 1.64 8.42
C ARG A 130 -26.16 2.82 9.37
N GLU A 131 -25.03 3.48 9.62
CA GLU A 131 -24.94 4.64 10.52
C GLU A 131 -25.73 5.85 9.98
N ALA A 132 -25.63 6.10 8.67
CA ALA A 132 -26.32 7.21 8.00
C ALA A 132 -27.78 6.91 7.61
N GLY A 133 -28.22 5.66 7.68
CA GLY A 133 -29.55 5.24 7.20
C GLY A 133 -29.72 5.37 5.68
N MET A 134 -28.62 5.21 4.93
CA MET A 134 -28.55 5.37 3.48
C MET A 134 -28.44 4.01 2.76
N ALA A 135 -28.73 4.00 1.45
CA ALA A 135 -28.44 2.84 0.63
C ALA A 135 -26.91 2.70 0.39
N VAL A 136 -26.43 1.45 0.32
CA VAL A 136 -25.00 1.13 0.11
C VAL A 136 -24.46 1.81 -1.15
N ASP A 137 -25.20 1.74 -2.28
CA ASP A 137 -24.81 2.35 -3.54
C ASP A 137 -24.69 3.88 -3.45
N GLN A 138 -25.55 4.53 -2.67
CA GLN A 138 -25.45 5.98 -2.43
C GLN A 138 -24.17 6.34 -1.69
N VAL A 139 -23.81 5.57 -0.65
CA VAL A 139 -22.56 5.79 0.09
C VAL A 139 -21.34 5.53 -0.79
N ARG A 140 -21.35 4.50 -1.64
CA ARG A 140 -20.30 4.24 -2.62
C ARG A 140 -20.07 5.45 -3.55
N ASP A 141 -21.17 5.97 -4.10
CA ASP A 141 -21.13 7.14 -4.98
C ASP A 141 -20.60 8.40 -4.27
N GLU A 142 -21.04 8.62 -3.02
CA GLU A 142 -20.56 9.77 -2.23
C GLU A 142 -19.08 9.69 -1.90
N LEU A 143 -18.57 8.51 -1.54
CA LEU A 143 -17.14 8.30 -1.30
C LEU A 143 -16.29 8.64 -2.52
N LEU A 144 -16.74 8.24 -3.70
CA LEU A 144 -16.04 8.56 -4.95
C LEU A 144 -16.09 10.07 -5.21
N ARG A 145 -17.27 10.68 -5.16
CA ARG A 145 -17.46 12.12 -5.43
C ARG A 145 -16.67 13.01 -4.48
N GLU A 146 -16.49 12.58 -3.23
CA GLU A 146 -15.75 13.37 -2.24
C GLU A 146 -14.26 13.49 -2.58
N LYS A 147 -13.65 12.44 -3.13
CA LYS A 147 -12.19 12.35 -3.23
C LYS A 147 -11.66 12.03 -4.62
N GLN A 148 -12.42 11.32 -5.45
CA GLN A 148 -11.92 10.69 -6.67
C GLN A 148 -12.64 11.25 -7.91
N PRO A 149 -12.03 12.18 -8.65
CA PRO A 149 -12.65 12.79 -9.85
C PRO A 149 -13.12 11.77 -10.89
N MET A 150 -12.35 10.70 -11.10
CA MET A 150 -12.81 9.54 -11.86
C MET A 150 -13.76 8.72 -10.98
N LEU A 151 -15.06 8.82 -11.20
CA LEU A 151 -16.12 8.16 -10.41
C LEU A 151 -16.13 6.63 -10.64
N ALA A 152 -15.00 5.97 -10.40
CA ALA A 152 -14.83 4.54 -10.54
C ALA A 152 -13.86 4.01 -9.48
N PHE A 153 -14.19 2.88 -8.86
CA PHE A 153 -13.25 2.18 -7.98
C PHE A 153 -12.13 1.56 -8.83
N THR A 154 -10.91 1.63 -8.33
CA THR A 154 -9.81 0.82 -8.86
C THR A 154 -10.07 -0.65 -8.53
N THR A 155 -9.77 -1.57 -9.46
CA THR A 155 -9.91 -3.00 -9.21
C THR A 155 -8.61 -3.60 -8.65
N PRO A 156 -8.68 -4.73 -7.92
CA PRO A 156 -7.48 -5.48 -7.51
C PRO A 156 -6.62 -5.91 -8.71
N GLU A 157 -7.25 -6.23 -9.85
CA GLU A 157 -6.59 -6.64 -11.08
C GLU A 157 -5.75 -5.50 -11.69
N GLU A 158 -6.24 -4.27 -11.65
CA GLU A 158 -5.48 -3.08 -12.13
C GLU A 158 -4.25 -2.85 -11.26
N ILE A 159 -4.35 -3.01 -9.93
CA ILE A 159 -3.21 -2.93 -9.02
C ILE A 159 -2.23 -4.07 -9.29
N GLY A 160 -2.73 -5.29 -9.50
CA GLY A 160 -1.93 -6.45 -9.86
C GLY A 160 -1.18 -6.27 -11.17
N ALA A 161 -1.83 -5.72 -12.20
CA ALA A 161 -1.20 -5.42 -13.49
C ALA A 161 -0.06 -4.40 -13.34
N LEU A 162 -0.26 -3.34 -12.54
CA LEU A 162 0.79 -2.36 -12.25
C LEU A 162 1.96 -3.00 -11.47
N ALA A 163 1.68 -3.88 -10.52
CA ALA A 163 2.72 -4.61 -9.78
C ALA A 163 3.53 -5.51 -10.72
N VAL A 164 2.89 -6.22 -11.64
CA VAL A 164 3.56 -7.05 -12.67
C VAL A 164 4.44 -6.17 -13.57
N PHE A 165 3.93 -5.01 -14.02
CA PHE A 165 4.72 -4.05 -14.80
C PHE A 165 5.98 -3.61 -14.03
N LEU A 166 5.86 -3.24 -12.76
CA LEU A 166 6.99 -2.83 -11.92
C LEU A 166 8.03 -3.94 -11.71
N CYS A 167 7.64 -5.20 -11.85
CA CYS A 167 8.53 -6.34 -11.77
C CYS A 167 9.18 -6.71 -13.11
N SER A 168 8.75 -6.13 -14.22
CA SER A 168 9.26 -6.41 -15.57
C SER A 168 10.54 -5.65 -15.89
N ASP A 169 11.23 -6.05 -16.96
CA ASP A 169 12.40 -5.36 -17.47
C ASP A 169 12.10 -3.95 -18.01
N ALA A 170 10.85 -3.71 -18.44
CA ALA A 170 10.41 -2.38 -18.87
C ALA A 170 10.46 -1.33 -17.73
N ALA A 171 10.43 -1.77 -16.47
CA ALA A 171 10.53 -0.94 -15.29
C ALA A 171 11.90 -1.02 -14.59
N ALA A 172 12.94 -1.58 -15.24
CA ALA A 172 14.24 -1.85 -14.62
C ALA A 172 14.94 -0.62 -14.01
N THR A 173 14.64 0.59 -14.51
CA THR A 173 15.15 1.86 -13.97
C THR A 173 14.14 2.63 -13.14
N MET A 174 12.94 2.07 -12.90
CA MET A 174 11.94 2.67 -12.02
C MET A 174 12.19 2.20 -10.58
N THR A 175 12.68 3.10 -9.74
CA THR A 175 12.90 2.83 -8.32
C THR A 175 12.65 4.07 -7.48
N GLY A 176 12.19 3.90 -6.24
CA GLY A 176 11.89 4.98 -5.30
C GLY A 176 10.62 5.77 -5.62
N THR A 177 9.80 5.34 -6.58
CA THR A 177 8.59 6.05 -6.97
C THR A 177 7.41 5.68 -6.06
N ALA A 178 6.49 6.64 -5.90
CA ALA A 178 5.16 6.43 -5.33
C ALA A 178 4.15 6.68 -6.47
N LEU A 179 3.56 5.63 -6.99
CA LEU A 179 2.72 5.64 -8.19
C LEU A 179 1.24 5.67 -7.78
N PRO A 180 0.53 6.80 -7.96
CA PRO A 180 -0.90 6.84 -7.71
C PRO A 180 -1.66 6.04 -8.77
N ILE A 181 -2.64 5.27 -8.33
CA ILE A 181 -3.69 4.65 -9.12
C ILE A 181 -5.01 4.93 -8.38
N ASP A 182 -5.45 6.17 -8.43
CA ASP A 182 -6.38 6.77 -7.48
C ASP A 182 -7.49 7.60 -8.14
N GLY A 183 -7.67 7.45 -9.45
CA GLY A 183 -8.71 8.16 -10.20
C GLY A 183 -8.61 9.69 -10.13
N GLY A 184 -7.40 10.21 -9.89
CA GLY A 184 -7.12 11.65 -9.81
C GLY A 184 -7.27 12.25 -8.41
N TRP A 185 -7.45 11.44 -7.36
CA TRP A 185 -7.58 11.92 -5.98
C TRP A 185 -6.41 12.83 -5.58
N THR A 186 -5.17 12.45 -5.86
CA THR A 186 -3.98 13.19 -5.44
C THR A 186 -3.48 14.21 -6.47
N ALA A 187 -4.20 14.41 -7.57
CA ALA A 187 -3.87 15.37 -8.62
C ALA A 187 -4.42 16.79 -8.39
N GLN A 188 -5.16 17.01 -7.29
CA GLN A 188 -5.83 18.26 -6.94
C GLN A 188 -5.32 18.86 -5.62
#